data_7c9ad7a1f93cc3597dbdd2f980cc5ceb
#
_entry.id   7c9ad7a1f93cc3597dbdd2f980cc5ceb
#
_cell.length_a   1.000
_cell.length_b   1.000
_cell.length_c   1.000
_cell.angle_alpha   90.00
_cell.angle_beta   90.00
_cell.angle_gamma   90.00
#
_symmetry.space_group_name_H-M   'P 1'
#
loop_
_entity.id
_entity.type
_entity.pdbx_description
1 polymer ?
#
loop_
_entity_poly.entity_id
_entity_poly.type
_entity_poly.pdbx_seq_one_letter_code
_entity_poly.pdbx_strand_id
1 'polypeptide(L)'
;MKILITGVSGMLGFNLQKVLSEDHCVFSTGNSNFPEEPENYMVFDLKSNSYDKLITWSNPDLIILSGALTNGNYCSENPTEAMNVNGISVSKFINATKKKVKIIYISTDAVFSSKTHLAKENDCVSPESVYGKSKELGEFFLNQSH
;
A
#
# COMPACT_ATOMS: atom_id res chain seq x y z
N MET A 1 -13.04 -3.68 14.88
CA MET A 1 -12.42 -2.43 14.37
C MET A 1 -12.75 -2.26 12.89
N LYS A 2 -12.62 -1.05 12.33
CA LYS A 2 -12.76 -0.78 10.90
C LYS A 2 -11.38 -0.84 10.24
N ILE A 3 -11.21 -1.68 9.23
CA ILE A 3 -9.94 -1.90 8.53
C ILE A 3 -10.11 -1.53 7.07
N LEU A 4 -9.26 -0.66 6.55
CA LEU A 4 -9.19 -0.39 5.11
C LEU A 4 -8.01 -1.17 4.51
N ILE A 5 -8.28 -1.98 3.48
CA ILE A 5 -7.26 -2.76 2.77
C ILE A 5 -7.21 -2.29 1.31
N THR A 6 -6.02 -1.92 0.83
CA THR A 6 -5.83 -1.59 -0.57
C THR A 6 -5.33 -2.80 -1.37
N GLY A 7 -5.69 -2.88 -2.66
CA GLY A 7 -5.18 -3.92 -3.55
C GLY A 7 -5.75 -5.31 -3.32
N VAL A 8 -7.02 -5.42 -2.93
CA VAL A 8 -7.67 -6.72 -2.67
C VAL A 8 -7.91 -7.57 -3.93
N SER A 9 -7.71 -7.03 -5.13
CA SER A 9 -7.64 -7.81 -6.37
C SER A 9 -6.33 -8.62 -6.49
N GLY A 10 -5.32 -8.33 -5.67
CA GLY A 10 -4.07 -9.08 -5.57
C GLY A 10 -4.15 -10.20 -4.52
N MET A 11 -3.24 -11.18 -4.64
CA MET A 11 -3.22 -12.39 -3.80
C MET A 11 -3.20 -12.07 -2.29
N LEU A 12 -2.33 -11.17 -1.85
CA LEU A 12 -2.22 -10.84 -0.41
C LEU A 12 -3.47 -10.10 0.09
N GLY A 13 -3.88 -9.04 -0.64
CA GLY A 13 -5.03 -8.23 -0.24
C GLY A 13 -6.32 -9.04 -0.19
N PHE A 14 -6.54 -9.96 -1.15
CA PHE A 14 -7.68 -10.87 -1.16
C PHE A 14 -7.73 -11.77 0.08
N ASN A 15 -6.61 -12.42 0.41
CA ASN A 15 -6.54 -13.30 1.58
C ASN A 15 -6.68 -12.53 2.90
N LEU A 16 -6.07 -11.34 3.00
CA LEU A 16 -6.25 -10.47 4.18
C LEU A 16 -7.70 -10.06 4.35
N GLN A 17 -8.36 -9.65 3.26
CA GLN A 17 -9.78 -9.27 3.29
C GLN A 17 -10.65 -10.44 3.78
N LYS A 18 -10.44 -11.65 3.24
CA LYS A 18 -11.20 -12.84 3.61
C LYS A 18 -11.05 -13.17 5.10
N VAL A 19 -9.82 -13.26 5.60
CA VAL A 19 -9.54 -13.64 6.99
C VAL A 19 -10.01 -12.57 7.97
N LEU A 20 -9.71 -11.28 7.69
CA LEU A 20 -10.04 -10.20 8.61
C LEU A 20 -11.54 -9.88 8.66
N SER A 21 -12.31 -10.23 7.61
CA SER A 21 -13.76 -10.03 7.61
C SER A 21 -14.51 -10.97 8.57
N GLU A 22 -13.88 -12.02 9.08
CA GLU A 22 -14.49 -12.91 10.07
C GLU A 22 -14.76 -12.18 11.40
N ASP A 23 -13.86 -11.26 11.80
CA ASP A 23 -13.93 -10.60 13.11
C ASP A 23 -14.00 -9.06 13.03
N HIS A 24 -13.84 -8.48 11.84
CA HIS A 24 -13.70 -7.03 11.65
C HIS A 24 -14.58 -6.49 10.53
N CYS A 25 -14.93 -5.22 10.61
CA CYS A 25 -15.57 -4.51 9.50
C CYS A 25 -14.49 -4.08 8.50
N VAL A 26 -14.37 -4.81 7.39
CA VAL A 26 -13.35 -4.58 6.38
C VAL A 26 -13.91 -3.77 5.22
N PHE A 27 -13.22 -2.69 4.88
CA PHE A 27 -13.39 -1.89 3.67
C PHE A 27 -12.25 -2.22 2.71
N SER A 28 -12.55 -2.36 1.44
CA SER A 28 -11.61 -2.89 0.46
C SER A 28 -11.52 -2.02 -0.78
N THR A 29 -10.32 -1.90 -1.36
CA THR A 29 -10.15 -1.22 -2.65
C THR A 29 -9.28 -2.01 -3.61
N GLY A 30 -9.56 -1.83 -4.90
CA GLY A 30 -8.72 -2.28 -6.02
C GLY A 30 -8.81 -1.28 -7.17
N ASN A 31 -7.96 -1.45 -8.18
CA ASN A 31 -7.91 -0.54 -9.33
C ASN A 31 -9.02 -0.78 -10.36
N SER A 32 -9.75 -1.87 -10.26
CA SER A 32 -10.85 -2.25 -11.16
C SER A 32 -11.83 -3.15 -10.43
N ASN A 33 -13.04 -3.29 -10.97
CA ASN A 33 -14.00 -4.29 -10.51
C ASN A 33 -13.46 -5.70 -10.78
N PHE A 34 -13.84 -6.66 -9.93
CA PHE A 34 -13.51 -8.07 -10.11
C PHE A 34 -14.68 -8.97 -9.63
N PRO A 35 -14.78 -10.24 -10.12
CA PRO A 35 -15.98 -11.05 -9.92
C PRO A 35 -16.38 -11.33 -8.46
N GLU A 36 -15.44 -11.31 -7.54
CA GLU A 36 -15.64 -11.61 -6.12
C GLU A 36 -15.53 -10.36 -5.23
N GLU A 37 -16.16 -9.23 -5.66
CA GLU A 37 -16.13 -7.98 -4.90
C GLU A 37 -16.72 -8.17 -3.49
N PRO A 38 -15.99 -7.74 -2.43
CA PRO A 38 -16.53 -7.71 -1.09
C PRO A 38 -17.69 -6.70 -0.94
N GLU A 39 -18.55 -6.88 0.06
CA GLU A 39 -19.68 -5.98 0.34
C GLU A 39 -19.27 -4.51 0.45
N ASN A 40 -18.15 -4.22 1.15
CA ASN A 40 -17.60 -2.87 1.30
C ASN A 40 -16.41 -2.67 0.36
N TYR A 41 -16.66 -2.65 -0.95
CA TYR A 41 -15.65 -2.47 -1.98
C TYR A 41 -15.80 -1.13 -2.69
N MET A 42 -14.68 -0.50 -3.02
CA MET A 42 -14.60 0.70 -3.84
C MET A 42 -13.47 0.58 -4.85
N VAL A 43 -13.77 0.81 -6.14
CA VAL A 43 -12.72 1.01 -7.14
C VAL A 43 -11.95 2.28 -6.80
N PHE A 44 -10.64 2.15 -6.62
CA PHE A 44 -9.79 3.26 -6.24
C PHE A 44 -8.40 3.15 -6.88
N ASP A 45 -8.06 4.14 -7.70
CA ASP A 45 -6.72 4.29 -8.28
C ASP A 45 -5.80 4.99 -7.27
N LEU A 46 -4.70 4.38 -6.90
CA LEU A 46 -3.69 4.94 -5.99
C LEU A 46 -3.03 6.22 -6.53
N LYS A 47 -3.19 6.53 -7.82
CA LYS A 47 -2.78 7.83 -8.42
C LYS A 47 -3.80 8.94 -8.18
N SER A 48 -5.00 8.63 -7.72
CA SER A 48 -6.10 9.57 -7.48
C SER A 48 -5.70 10.68 -6.49
N ASN A 49 -6.49 11.76 -6.52
CA ASN A 49 -6.46 12.82 -5.50
C ASN A 49 -7.67 12.76 -4.55
N SER A 50 -8.47 11.70 -4.61
CA SER A 50 -9.72 11.56 -3.85
C SER A 50 -9.57 10.77 -2.54
N TYR A 51 -8.39 10.81 -1.90
CA TYR A 51 -8.09 10.10 -0.66
C TYR A 51 -9.03 10.50 0.49
N ASP A 52 -9.39 11.79 0.61
CA ASP A 52 -10.36 12.26 1.63
C ASP A 52 -11.71 11.55 1.51
N LYS A 53 -12.19 11.30 0.28
CA LYS A 53 -13.44 10.55 0.05
C LYS A 53 -13.32 9.11 0.51
N LEU A 54 -12.20 8.45 0.20
CA LEU A 54 -11.92 7.09 0.62
C LEU A 54 -11.87 6.97 2.14
N ILE A 55 -11.15 7.87 2.81
CA ILE A 55 -11.02 7.88 4.26
C ILE A 55 -12.36 8.23 4.94
N THR A 56 -13.14 9.15 4.40
CA THR A 56 -14.48 9.48 4.91
C THR A 56 -15.44 8.28 4.79
N TRP A 57 -15.43 7.59 3.65
CA TRP A 57 -16.27 6.42 3.41
C TRP A 57 -15.92 5.26 4.34
N SER A 58 -14.65 4.91 4.48
CA SER A 58 -14.21 3.77 5.29
C SER A 58 -14.06 4.10 6.78
N ASN A 59 -13.80 5.36 7.13
CA ASN A 59 -13.52 5.83 8.50
C ASN A 59 -12.66 4.83 9.30
N PRO A 60 -11.46 4.46 8.84
CA PRO A 60 -10.71 3.32 9.33
C PRO A 60 -10.05 3.59 10.68
N ASP A 61 -9.87 2.51 11.47
CA ASP A 61 -9.00 2.48 12.66
C ASP A 61 -7.59 1.97 12.27
N LEU A 62 -7.52 1.15 11.21
CA LEU A 62 -6.30 0.57 10.64
C LEU A 62 -6.37 0.63 9.12
N ILE A 63 -5.26 0.98 8.49
CA ILE A 63 -5.09 0.90 7.02
C ILE A 63 -3.99 -0.11 6.70
N ILE A 64 -4.26 -1.05 5.80
CA ILE A 64 -3.27 -2.00 5.28
C ILE A 64 -3.03 -1.69 3.79
N LEU A 65 -1.84 -1.19 3.49
CA LEU A 65 -1.43 -0.82 2.14
C LEU A 65 -0.77 -2.01 1.46
N SER A 66 -1.57 -2.90 0.85
CA SER A 66 -1.08 -4.06 0.09
C SER A 66 -1.13 -3.89 -1.43
N GLY A 67 -1.77 -2.83 -1.93
CA GLY A 67 -1.76 -2.49 -3.35
C GLY A 67 -0.43 -1.87 -3.79
N ALA A 68 0.18 -2.41 -4.85
CA ALA A 68 1.45 -1.93 -5.40
C ALA A 68 1.61 -2.33 -6.88
N LEU A 69 2.45 -1.58 -7.60
CA LEU A 69 3.05 -2.03 -8.86
C LEU A 69 4.28 -2.88 -8.52
N THR A 70 4.20 -4.19 -8.76
CA THR A 70 5.24 -5.16 -8.37
C THR A 70 6.06 -5.69 -9.53
N ASN A 71 5.64 -5.46 -10.80
CA ASN A 71 6.39 -5.89 -11.97
C ASN A 71 7.62 -4.98 -12.16
N GLY A 72 8.82 -5.51 -11.92
CA GLY A 72 10.08 -4.76 -11.98
C GLY A 72 10.38 -4.16 -13.37
N ASN A 73 10.07 -4.89 -14.45
CA ASN A 73 10.27 -4.39 -15.82
C ASN A 73 9.33 -3.22 -16.11
N TYR A 74 8.05 -3.38 -15.77
CA TYR A 74 7.06 -2.30 -15.91
C TYR A 74 7.47 -1.06 -15.11
N CYS A 75 7.92 -1.22 -13.87
CA CYS A 75 8.41 -0.11 -13.03
C CYS A 75 9.61 0.59 -13.68
N SER A 76 10.53 -0.16 -14.29
CA SER A 76 11.71 0.40 -14.97
C SER A 76 11.32 1.21 -16.21
N GLU A 77 10.32 0.76 -16.95
CA GLU A 77 9.78 1.47 -18.13
C GLU A 77 8.90 2.67 -17.73
N ASN A 78 8.27 2.63 -16.55
CA ASN A 78 7.33 3.64 -16.06
C ASN A 78 7.71 4.15 -14.65
N PRO A 79 8.89 4.76 -14.46
CA PRO A 79 9.43 5.09 -13.14
C PRO A 79 8.55 6.11 -12.38
N THR A 80 7.99 7.09 -13.06
CA THR A 80 7.10 8.08 -12.44
C THR A 80 5.82 7.44 -11.89
N GLU A 81 5.26 6.48 -12.62
CA GLU A 81 4.07 5.77 -12.16
C GLU A 81 4.40 4.88 -10.95
N ALA A 82 5.52 4.16 -10.99
CA ALA A 82 5.98 3.36 -9.86
C ALA A 82 6.15 4.20 -8.59
N MET A 83 6.81 5.37 -8.69
CA MET A 83 6.96 6.31 -7.56
C MET A 83 5.60 6.82 -7.05
N ASN A 84 4.68 7.15 -7.93
CA ASN A 84 3.34 7.62 -7.54
C ASN A 84 2.54 6.54 -6.82
N VAL A 85 2.51 5.32 -7.37
CA VAL A 85 1.69 4.22 -6.84
C VAL A 85 2.29 3.63 -5.58
N ASN A 86 3.59 3.34 -5.56
CA ASN A 86 4.22 2.63 -4.44
C ASN A 86 4.70 3.58 -3.33
N GLY A 87 5.10 4.80 -3.66
CA GLY A 87 5.68 5.77 -2.71
C GLY A 87 4.73 6.89 -2.33
N ILE A 88 4.42 7.78 -3.28
CA ILE A 88 3.65 9.01 -3.02
C ILE A 88 2.23 8.70 -2.50
N SER A 89 1.62 7.60 -2.92
CA SER A 89 0.31 7.17 -2.39
C SER A 89 0.32 7.04 -0.87
N VAL A 90 1.43 6.60 -0.27
CA VAL A 90 1.57 6.45 1.19
C VAL A 90 1.45 7.82 1.87
N SER A 91 2.15 8.84 1.36
CA SER A 91 2.04 10.20 1.89
C SER A 91 0.62 10.76 1.76
N LYS A 92 -0.09 10.43 0.68
CA LYS A 92 -1.50 10.83 0.49
C LYS A 92 -2.42 10.18 1.52
N PHE A 93 -2.22 8.90 1.86
CA PHE A 93 -2.94 8.24 2.96
C PHE A 93 -2.69 8.92 4.30
N ILE A 94 -1.42 9.21 4.62
CA ILE A 94 -1.04 9.90 5.85
C ILE A 94 -1.74 11.26 5.94
N ASN A 95 -1.68 12.06 4.88
CA ASN A 95 -2.27 13.40 4.84
C ASN A 95 -3.80 13.41 4.88
N ALA A 96 -4.47 12.40 4.31
CA ALA A 96 -5.92 12.30 4.33
C ALA A 96 -6.47 11.85 5.69
N THR A 97 -5.66 11.22 6.54
CA THR A 97 -6.09 10.78 7.87
C THR A 97 -6.06 11.94 8.86
N LYS A 98 -7.25 12.44 9.26
CA LYS A 98 -7.39 13.55 10.23
C LYS A 98 -7.23 13.14 11.69
N LYS A 99 -7.29 11.83 11.98
CA LYS A 99 -7.08 11.23 13.29
C LYS A 99 -5.86 10.33 13.24
N LYS A 100 -5.30 10.00 14.41
CA LYS A 100 -4.20 9.02 14.48
C LYS A 100 -4.73 7.64 14.07
N VAL A 101 -4.44 7.21 12.84
CA VAL A 101 -4.78 5.89 12.28
C VAL A 101 -3.50 5.09 12.14
N LYS A 102 -3.53 3.83 12.56
CA LYS A 102 -2.39 2.93 12.34
C LYS A 102 -2.32 2.55 10.85
N ILE A 103 -1.13 2.65 10.26
CA ILE A 103 -0.90 2.27 8.86
C ILE A 103 0.12 1.13 8.84
N ILE A 104 -0.22 0.04 8.17
CA ILE A 104 0.69 -1.07 7.84
C ILE A 104 0.98 -0.99 6.36
N TYR A 105 2.24 -0.86 6.01
CA TYR A 105 2.72 -0.83 4.63
C TYR A 105 3.47 -2.13 4.31
N ILE A 106 3.04 -2.82 3.26
CA ILE A 106 3.71 -4.04 2.81
C ILE A 106 4.89 -3.63 1.94
N SER A 107 6.08 -3.78 2.46
CA SER A 107 7.33 -3.48 1.75
C SER A 107 7.94 -4.72 1.09
N THR A 108 9.22 -4.71 0.79
CA THR A 108 9.96 -5.72 0.04
C THR A 108 11.43 -5.75 0.45
N ASP A 109 12.09 -6.89 0.31
CA ASP A 109 13.54 -7.02 0.42
C ASP A 109 14.32 -6.28 -0.69
N ALA A 110 13.66 -5.94 -1.81
CA ALA A 110 14.26 -5.13 -2.88
C ALA A 110 14.65 -3.70 -2.46
N VAL A 111 14.33 -3.28 -1.24
CA VAL A 111 14.83 -2.02 -0.66
C VAL A 111 16.29 -2.13 -0.23
N PHE A 112 16.82 -3.34 -0.06
CA PHE A 112 18.23 -3.57 0.25
C PHE A 112 19.06 -3.75 -1.04
N SER A 113 20.40 -3.59 -0.92
CA SER A 113 21.32 -3.90 -2.01
C SER A 113 21.36 -5.40 -2.29
N SER A 114 21.50 -5.79 -3.55
CA SER A 114 21.73 -7.18 -3.97
C SER A 114 23.00 -7.81 -3.35
N LYS A 115 23.90 -6.99 -2.80
CA LYS A 115 25.12 -7.41 -2.11
C LYS A 115 24.89 -7.71 -0.62
N THR A 116 23.74 -7.36 -0.07
CA THR A 116 23.41 -7.61 1.33
C THR A 116 22.88 -9.03 1.46
N HIS A 117 23.65 -9.91 2.13
CA HIS A 117 23.22 -11.26 2.45
C HIS A 117 22.42 -11.29 3.75
N LEU A 118 21.26 -11.95 3.76
CA LEU A 118 20.41 -12.10 4.94
C LEU A 118 20.10 -10.74 5.60
N ALA A 119 19.62 -9.79 4.78
CA ALA A 119 19.25 -8.45 5.23
C ALA A 119 18.30 -8.51 6.44
N LYS A 120 18.56 -7.63 7.39
CA LYS A 120 17.75 -7.44 8.60
C LYS A 120 17.08 -6.08 8.57
N GLU A 121 16.06 -5.90 9.40
CA GLU A 121 15.25 -4.68 9.47
C GLU A 121 16.06 -3.41 9.77
N ASN A 122 17.22 -3.55 10.45
CA ASN A 122 18.08 -2.44 10.82
C ASN A 122 19.24 -2.19 9.82
N ASP A 123 19.32 -2.98 8.75
CA ASP A 123 20.37 -2.78 7.74
C ASP A 123 20.05 -1.55 6.89
N CYS A 124 21.10 -0.91 6.37
CA CYS A 124 20.94 0.26 5.50
C CYS A 124 20.21 -0.11 4.21
N VAL A 125 19.13 0.60 3.91
CA VAL A 125 18.45 0.49 2.63
C VAL A 125 19.29 1.09 1.51
N SER A 126 19.37 0.40 0.38
CA SER A 126 20.13 0.83 -0.81
C SER A 126 19.56 0.16 -2.06
N PRO A 127 18.34 0.50 -2.45
CA PRO A 127 17.66 -0.13 -3.58
C PRO A 127 18.32 0.19 -4.91
N GLU A 128 18.53 -0.84 -5.73
CA GLU A 128 19.13 -0.72 -7.05
C GLU A 128 18.07 -0.55 -8.14
N SER A 129 16.92 -1.22 -8.00
CA SER A 129 15.82 -1.19 -8.96
C SER A 129 14.88 0.00 -8.76
N VAL A 130 14.16 0.41 -9.81
CA VAL A 130 13.08 1.42 -9.72
C VAL A 130 11.97 0.93 -8.78
N TYR A 131 11.62 -0.35 -8.84
CA TYR A 131 10.66 -0.95 -7.91
C TYR A 131 11.12 -0.77 -6.46
N GLY A 132 12.34 -1.19 -6.12
CA GLY A 132 12.89 -1.03 -4.77
C GLY A 132 12.89 0.42 -4.30
N LYS A 133 13.36 1.36 -5.15
CA LYS A 133 13.36 2.81 -4.85
C LYS A 133 11.95 3.35 -4.61
N SER A 134 10.96 2.88 -5.37
CA SER A 134 9.57 3.30 -5.18
C SER A 134 8.98 2.78 -3.86
N LYS A 135 9.39 1.60 -3.41
CA LYS A 135 8.98 1.02 -2.13
C LYS A 135 9.68 1.71 -0.95
N GLU A 136 10.99 1.96 -1.06
CA GLU A 136 11.75 2.75 -0.09
C GLU A 136 11.13 4.14 0.14
N LEU A 137 10.68 4.81 -0.93
CA LEU A 137 10.00 6.10 -0.82
C LEU A 137 8.74 6.01 0.06
N GLY A 138 7.97 4.92 -0.04
CA GLY A 138 6.82 4.67 0.82
C GLY A 138 7.20 4.46 2.28
N GLU A 139 8.26 3.70 2.55
CA GLU A 139 8.82 3.54 3.91
C GLU A 139 9.27 4.87 4.49
N PHE A 140 9.96 5.68 3.69
CA PHE A 140 10.43 7.00 4.10
C PHE A 140 9.26 7.87 4.58
N PHE A 141 8.18 8.00 3.81
CA PHE A 141 7.02 8.79 4.21
C PHE A 141 6.37 8.25 5.48
N LEU A 142 6.26 6.94 5.63
CA LEU A 142 5.65 6.34 6.81
C LEU A 142 6.50 6.61 8.07
N ASN A 143 7.82 6.48 7.97
CA ASN A 143 8.75 6.72 9.07
C ASN A 143 8.79 8.20 9.52
N GLN A 144 8.50 9.16 8.60
CA GLN A 144 8.42 10.58 8.96
C GLN A 144 7.09 10.97 9.63
N SER A 145 6.10 10.08 9.62
CA SER A 145 4.76 10.37 10.15
C SER A 145 4.57 10.05 11.64
N HIS A 146 5.63 9.53 12.31
CA HIS A 146 5.60 9.10 13.72
C HIS A 146 6.34 10.05 14.63
#